data_1b5cb990fc406944601d44a2605931ff
#
_entry.id   1b5cb990fc406944601d44a2605931ff
#
_cell.length_a   1.000
_cell.length_b   1.000
_cell.length_c   1.000
_cell.angle_alpha   90.00
_cell.angle_beta   90.00
_cell.angle_gamma   90.00
#
_symmetry.space_group_name_H-M   'P 1'
#
loop_
_entity.id
_entity.type
_entity.pdbx_description
1 polymer ?
#
loop_
_entity_poly.entity_id
_entity_poly.type
_entity_poly.pdbx_seq_one_letter_code
_entity_poly.pdbx_strand_id
1 'polypeptide(L)'
;MKKSVVSTMVLFSICAVMAVLLALTNAITAPTIKKNQEAAANKALLEVMPNGEGFEKIEFDATKLPKTVTEVYREKNGGYVVTLTTTGYGSGMIIMCGVNADGTVSGAVCLGSTETLGHEKTFGANFVGKDADGVSAVDTISGATKTTAAYKNAIADALNTAIILGGGSVDLRTEEEILNDALSQALPAAEGKFTKLFITEVVEGIDAVYTADNGKGWVYVIGESFIAVDANGNTENATVTVAHAILSATTTENIDLTAFEGLSKYLVSAKKTATGNYILEVKGAGYGIKGGDDYHPASGEYIVVRVSMTAAGKIIDTLTVSQSESKGIGDACAEEKFYGQFDGKNKDNYQTIDAISGATMTTNGYLEAIEVAFASLEILKGGSN
;
A
#
# COMPACT_ATOMS: atom_id res chain seq x y z
N MET A 1 -65.50 -20.14 -12.71
CA MET A 1 -65.31 -19.18 -11.62
C MET A 1 -65.31 -19.81 -10.22
N LYS A 2 -66.24 -20.69 -9.80
CA LYS A 2 -66.31 -21.28 -8.45
C LYS A 2 -65.06 -22.12 -8.08
N LYS A 3 -64.46 -22.90 -9.02
CA LYS A 3 -63.26 -23.72 -8.73
C LYS A 3 -61.97 -22.85 -8.49
N SER A 4 -61.81 -21.78 -9.23
CA SER A 4 -60.66 -20.84 -9.06
C SER A 4 -60.71 -20.14 -7.70
N VAL A 5 -61.90 -19.70 -7.25
CA VAL A 5 -62.08 -19.03 -5.96
C VAL A 5 -61.75 -19.98 -4.80
N VAL A 6 -62.16 -21.25 -4.89
CA VAL A 6 -61.87 -22.26 -3.87
C VAL A 6 -60.34 -22.54 -3.79
N SER A 7 -59.66 -22.68 -4.94
CA SER A 7 -58.21 -22.88 -4.98
C SER A 7 -57.45 -21.68 -4.37
N THR A 8 -57.93 -20.47 -4.65
CA THR A 8 -57.32 -19.25 -4.07
C THR A 8 -57.53 -19.20 -2.54
N MET A 9 -58.72 -19.56 -2.05
CA MET A 9 -58.98 -19.61 -0.59
C MET A 9 -58.11 -20.66 0.11
N VAL A 10 -57.97 -21.86 -0.49
CA VAL A 10 -57.12 -22.92 0.06
C VAL A 10 -55.67 -22.46 0.11
N LEU A 11 -55.15 -21.86 -0.97
CA LEU A 11 -53.78 -21.34 -0.99
C LEU A 11 -53.56 -20.24 0.07
N PHE A 12 -54.52 -19.31 0.18
CA PHE A 12 -54.47 -18.26 1.19
C PHE A 12 -54.45 -18.85 2.62
N SER A 13 -55.29 -19.86 2.89
CA SER A 13 -55.33 -20.52 4.21
C SER A 13 -54.01 -21.24 4.53
N ILE A 14 -53.37 -21.90 3.55
CA ILE A 14 -52.09 -22.54 3.73
C ILE A 14 -51.01 -21.48 4.03
N CYS A 15 -50.97 -20.41 3.25
CA CYS A 15 -50.01 -19.31 3.47
C CYS A 15 -50.23 -18.66 4.84
N ALA A 16 -51.46 -18.44 5.27
CA ALA A 16 -51.75 -17.87 6.60
C ALA A 16 -51.31 -18.78 7.74
N VAL A 17 -51.56 -20.09 7.64
CA VAL A 17 -51.08 -21.06 8.63
C VAL A 17 -49.58 -21.13 8.67
N MET A 18 -48.88 -21.14 7.51
CA MET A 18 -47.43 -21.13 7.45
C MET A 18 -46.84 -19.84 8.03
N ALA A 19 -47.45 -18.70 7.76
CA ALA A 19 -46.99 -17.41 8.33
C ALA A 19 -47.11 -17.39 9.86
N VAL A 20 -48.22 -17.93 10.41
CA VAL A 20 -48.43 -18.04 11.86
C VAL A 20 -47.41 -19.01 12.48
N LEU A 21 -47.16 -20.17 11.85
CA LEU A 21 -46.18 -21.14 12.33
C LEU A 21 -44.76 -20.55 12.33
N LEU A 22 -44.36 -19.85 11.26
CA LEU A 22 -43.09 -19.15 11.18
C LEU A 22 -42.98 -18.07 12.27
N ALA A 23 -44.01 -17.26 12.48
CA ALA A 23 -44.03 -16.23 13.50
C ALA A 23 -43.91 -16.82 14.92
N LEU A 24 -44.63 -17.91 15.21
CA LEU A 24 -44.54 -18.64 16.47
C LEU A 24 -43.15 -19.26 16.69
N THR A 25 -42.61 -19.91 15.68
CA THR A 25 -41.28 -20.49 15.74
C THR A 25 -40.24 -19.41 16.01
N ASN A 26 -40.32 -18.29 15.26
CA ASN A 26 -39.41 -17.16 15.47
C ASN A 26 -39.54 -16.56 16.88
N ALA A 27 -40.76 -16.38 17.37
CA ALA A 27 -40.99 -15.85 18.72
C ALA A 27 -40.40 -16.74 19.83
N ILE A 28 -40.41 -18.05 19.65
CA ILE A 28 -39.83 -19.03 20.61
C ILE A 28 -38.31 -19.10 20.47
N THR A 29 -37.80 -19.06 19.23
CA THR A 29 -36.35 -19.27 18.98
C THR A 29 -35.52 -18.00 19.07
N ALA A 30 -36.07 -16.81 18.75
CA ALA A 30 -35.37 -15.55 18.76
C ALA A 30 -34.67 -15.22 20.11
N PRO A 31 -35.30 -15.39 21.28
CA PRO A 31 -34.63 -15.11 22.56
C PRO A 31 -33.49 -16.09 22.83
N THR A 32 -33.62 -17.36 22.43
CA THR A 32 -32.56 -18.35 22.58
C THR A 32 -31.40 -18.09 21.62
N ILE A 33 -31.69 -17.72 20.37
CA ILE A 33 -30.69 -17.31 19.40
C ILE A 33 -29.93 -16.09 19.89
N LYS A 34 -30.65 -15.06 20.37
CA LYS A 34 -30.04 -13.84 20.94
C LYS A 34 -29.14 -14.17 22.12
N LYS A 35 -29.60 -14.99 23.08
CA LYS A 35 -28.80 -15.41 24.24
C LYS A 35 -27.55 -16.19 23.82
N ASN A 36 -27.64 -17.06 22.83
CA ASN A 36 -26.49 -17.83 22.34
C ASN A 36 -25.50 -16.92 21.58
N GLN A 37 -25.99 -15.92 20.83
CA GLN A 37 -25.16 -14.92 20.18
C GLN A 37 -24.43 -14.06 21.19
N GLU A 38 -25.11 -13.57 22.25
CA GLU A 38 -24.53 -12.81 23.35
C GLU A 38 -23.47 -13.64 24.11
N ALA A 39 -23.74 -14.93 24.36
CA ALA A 39 -22.78 -15.83 25.01
C ALA A 39 -21.55 -16.10 24.13
N ALA A 40 -21.75 -16.24 22.81
CA ALA A 40 -20.66 -16.42 21.86
C ALA A 40 -19.83 -15.13 21.72
N ALA A 41 -20.48 -13.98 21.67
CA ALA A 41 -19.80 -12.68 21.64
C ALA A 41 -18.98 -12.46 22.92
N ASN A 42 -19.56 -12.69 24.09
CA ASN A 42 -18.85 -12.59 25.36
C ASN A 42 -17.65 -13.55 25.45
N LYS A 43 -17.76 -14.75 24.90
CA LYS A 43 -16.63 -15.67 24.84
C LYS A 43 -15.49 -15.12 23.98
N ALA A 44 -15.80 -14.58 22.80
CA ALA A 44 -14.80 -13.98 21.92
C ALA A 44 -14.13 -12.74 22.55
N LEU A 45 -14.91 -11.89 23.25
CA LEU A 45 -14.39 -10.75 24.01
C LEU A 45 -13.40 -11.19 25.09
N LEU A 46 -13.73 -12.23 25.86
CA LEU A 46 -12.85 -12.80 26.89
C LEU A 46 -11.63 -13.53 26.31
N GLU A 47 -11.68 -14.02 25.06
CA GLU A 47 -10.54 -14.63 24.40
C GLU A 47 -9.42 -13.59 24.13
N VAL A 48 -9.80 -12.36 23.74
CA VAL A 48 -8.83 -11.29 23.49
C VAL A 48 -8.56 -10.40 24.70
N MET A 49 -9.43 -10.45 25.70
CA MET A 49 -9.25 -9.75 26.99
C MET A 49 -9.65 -10.65 28.16
N PRO A 50 -8.81 -11.61 28.54
CA PRO A 50 -9.16 -12.65 29.53
C PRO A 50 -9.51 -12.13 30.92
N ASN A 51 -8.96 -10.99 31.30
CA ASN A 51 -9.22 -10.34 32.60
C ASN A 51 -10.25 -9.21 32.51
N GLY A 52 -10.90 -9.02 31.34
CA GLY A 52 -11.89 -7.97 31.12
C GLY A 52 -13.23 -8.26 31.78
N GLU A 53 -13.88 -7.23 32.27
CA GLU A 53 -15.19 -7.28 32.89
C GLU A 53 -16.13 -6.24 32.26
N GLY A 54 -17.41 -6.61 32.13
CA GLY A 54 -18.47 -5.62 31.81
C GLY A 54 -18.26 -4.92 30.46
N PHE A 55 -18.18 -5.69 29.39
CA PHE A 55 -18.07 -5.16 28.03
C PHE A 55 -19.37 -4.50 27.58
N GLU A 56 -19.27 -3.24 27.13
CA GLU A 56 -20.37 -2.47 26.58
C GLU A 56 -20.05 -2.09 25.13
N LYS A 57 -20.95 -2.45 24.20
CA LYS A 57 -20.81 -2.03 22.80
C LYS A 57 -21.05 -0.52 22.72
N ILE A 58 -20.13 0.21 22.11
CA ILE A 58 -20.24 1.66 21.94
C ILE A 58 -20.48 2.03 20.48
N GLU A 59 -21.31 3.03 20.28
CA GLU A 59 -21.48 3.68 18.98
C GLU A 59 -20.34 4.67 18.78
N PHE A 60 -19.86 4.77 17.53
CA PHE A 60 -18.75 5.67 17.19
C PHE A 60 -18.99 6.35 15.84
N ASP A 61 -18.32 7.46 15.63
CA ASP A 61 -18.28 8.15 14.35
C ASP A 61 -17.20 7.50 13.47
N ALA A 62 -17.62 6.76 12.45
CA ALA A 62 -16.73 6.05 11.55
C ALA A 62 -15.76 6.97 10.77
N THR A 63 -16.01 8.28 10.71
CA THR A 63 -15.11 9.25 10.05
C THR A 63 -13.91 9.61 10.92
N LYS A 64 -13.96 9.30 12.21
CA LYS A 64 -12.91 9.62 13.19
C LYS A 64 -12.06 8.43 13.60
N LEU A 65 -12.38 7.24 13.12
CA LEU A 65 -11.66 6.02 13.42
C LEU A 65 -11.05 5.43 12.14
N PRO A 66 -10.06 4.52 12.25
CA PRO A 66 -9.56 3.78 11.11
C PRO A 66 -10.69 3.09 10.33
N LYS A 67 -10.61 3.11 9.00
CA LYS A 67 -11.65 2.55 8.09
C LYS A 67 -11.86 1.03 8.27
N THR A 68 -10.91 0.35 8.88
CA THR A 68 -10.97 -1.09 9.19
C THR A 68 -11.89 -1.42 10.35
N VAL A 69 -12.19 -0.47 11.24
CA VAL A 69 -12.99 -0.67 12.47
C VAL A 69 -14.45 -0.90 12.12
N THR A 70 -15.00 -2.01 12.61
CA THR A 70 -16.40 -2.39 12.40
C THR A 70 -17.22 -2.41 13.67
N GLU A 71 -16.62 -2.78 14.81
CA GLU A 71 -17.29 -2.78 16.11
C GLU A 71 -16.29 -2.42 17.21
N VAL A 72 -16.79 -1.75 18.26
CA VAL A 72 -15.99 -1.41 19.45
C VAL A 72 -16.77 -1.71 20.71
N TYR A 73 -16.11 -2.35 21.65
CA TYR A 73 -16.60 -2.57 22.99
C TYR A 73 -15.67 -1.88 24.00
N ARG A 74 -16.25 -1.16 24.93
CA ARG A 74 -15.52 -0.61 26.07
C ARG A 74 -15.57 -1.61 27.22
N GLU A 75 -14.41 -1.87 27.81
CA GLU A 75 -14.30 -2.66 29.03
C GLU A 75 -14.42 -1.73 30.25
N LYS A 76 -14.96 -2.23 31.36
CA LYS A 76 -15.29 -1.46 32.58
C LYS A 76 -14.08 -0.75 33.18
N ASN A 77 -12.89 -1.32 33.11
CA ASN A 77 -11.67 -0.77 33.71
C ASN A 77 -10.88 0.12 32.71
N GLY A 78 -11.47 0.48 31.55
CA GLY A 78 -10.93 1.47 30.62
C GLY A 78 -10.23 0.89 29.40
N GLY A 79 -10.23 -0.44 29.20
CA GLY A 79 -9.76 -1.09 27.98
C GLY A 79 -10.81 -1.05 26.88
N TYR A 80 -10.41 -1.48 25.68
CA TYR A 80 -11.28 -1.59 24.51
C TYR A 80 -11.08 -2.94 23.83
N VAL A 81 -12.16 -3.50 23.27
CA VAL A 81 -12.09 -4.58 22.31
C VAL A 81 -12.60 -4.05 20.96
N VAL A 82 -11.77 -4.17 19.95
CA VAL A 82 -12.03 -3.64 18.60
C VAL A 82 -12.14 -4.79 17.63
N THR A 83 -13.21 -4.82 16.84
CA THR A 83 -13.34 -5.73 15.70
C THR A 83 -13.00 -4.96 14.42
N LEU A 84 -12.12 -5.52 13.61
CA LEU A 84 -11.61 -4.90 12.40
C LEU A 84 -11.79 -5.84 11.21
N THR A 85 -12.04 -5.24 10.05
CA THR A 85 -12.05 -5.99 8.78
C THR A 85 -10.94 -5.45 7.89
N THR A 86 -10.07 -6.34 7.43
CA THR A 86 -8.94 -6.00 6.55
C THR A 86 -8.82 -7.01 5.42
N THR A 87 -8.01 -6.69 4.43
CA THR A 87 -7.77 -7.54 3.27
C THR A 87 -6.30 -7.94 3.25
N GLY A 88 -6.04 -9.24 3.35
CA GLY A 88 -4.71 -9.82 3.19
C GLY A 88 -4.47 -10.31 1.76
N TYR A 89 -4.09 -11.57 1.61
CA TYR A 89 -4.02 -12.26 0.31
C TYR A 89 -5.43 -12.59 -0.19
N GLY A 90 -6.29 -13.12 0.69
CA GLY A 90 -7.71 -13.34 0.44
C GLY A 90 -8.54 -12.09 0.74
N SER A 91 -9.83 -12.14 0.37
CA SER A 91 -10.77 -11.05 0.61
C SER A 91 -11.44 -11.19 1.98
N GLY A 92 -11.23 -10.25 2.87
CA GLY A 92 -11.99 -10.14 4.12
C GLY A 92 -11.47 -11.03 5.25
N MET A 93 -10.51 -10.52 5.99
CA MET A 93 -10.04 -11.07 7.25
C MET A 93 -10.68 -10.26 8.40
N ILE A 94 -11.35 -10.94 9.30
CA ILE A 94 -12.00 -10.31 10.48
C ILE A 94 -11.13 -10.59 11.68
N ILE A 95 -10.61 -9.55 12.30
CA ILE A 95 -9.72 -9.61 13.46
C ILE A 95 -10.43 -8.97 14.64
N MET A 96 -10.33 -9.59 15.82
CA MET A 96 -10.71 -9.00 17.10
C MET A 96 -9.45 -8.79 17.91
N CYS A 97 -9.26 -7.57 18.41
CA CYS A 97 -8.11 -7.16 19.21
C CYS A 97 -8.58 -6.50 20.52
N GLY A 98 -8.07 -6.98 21.63
CA GLY A 98 -8.23 -6.35 22.93
C GLY A 98 -7.06 -5.40 23.21
N VAL A 99 -7.35 -4.22 23.69
CA VAL A 99 -6.38 -3.19 24.09
C VAL A 99 -6.62 -2.83 25.56
N ASN A 100 -5.62 -3.03 26.38
CA ASN A 100 -5.66 -2.66 27.79
C ASN A 100 -5.70 -1.13 27.99
N ALA A 101 -6.10 -0.69 29.18
CA ALA A 101 -6.13 0.73 29.53
C ALA A 101 -4.74 1.42 29.47
N ASP A 102 -3.66 0.65 29.58
CA ASP A 102 -2.27 1.13 29.45
C ASP A 102 -1.78 1.23 27.99
N GLY A 103 -2.64 0.94 27.01
CA GLY A 103 -2.31 1.00 25.58
C GLY A 103 -1.58 -0.22 25.05
N THR A 104 -1.52 -1.32 25.79
CA THR A 104 -0.93 -2.59 25.31
C THR A 104 -1.99 -3.55 24.78
N VAL A 105 -1.62 -4.40 23.81
CA VAL A 105 -2.50 -5.46 23.30
C VAL A 105 -2.71 -6.53 24.37
N SER A 106 -3.94 -6.80 24.77
CA SER A 106 -4.28 -7.88 25.69
C SER A 106 -4.41 -9.24 24.99
N GLY A 107 -4.84 -9.24 23.75
CA GLY A 107 -4.98 -10.42 22.89
C GLY A 107 -5.47 -10.05 21.51
N ALA A 108 -5.21 -10.91 20.52
CA ALA A 108 -5.72 -10.72 19.17
C ALA A 108 -6.01 -12.07 18.52
N VAL A 109 -7.18 -12.18 17.88
CA VAL A 109 -7.63 -13.41 17.21
C VAL A 109 -8.24 -13.11 15.86
N CYS A 110 -8.08 -14.02 14.91
CA CYS A 110 -8.79 -13.98 13.65
C CYS A 110 -10.10 -14.76 13.77
N LEU A 111 -11.23 -14.06 13.68
CA LEU A 111 -12.56 -14.66 13.78
C LEU A 111 -13.00 -15.32 12.49
N GLY A 112 -12.50 -14.87 11.36
CA GLY A 112 -12.82 -15.43 10.04
C GLY A 112 -11.89 -14.86 8.97
N SER A 113 -11.52 -15.71 8.02
CA SER A 113 -10.69 -15.32 6.88
C SER A 113 -10.93 -16.24 5.68
N THR A 114 -10.50 -15.75 4.51
CA THR A 114 -10.40 -16.54 3.27
C THR A 114 -8.93 -16.76 2.88
N GLU A 115 -8.01 -16.59 3.85
CA GLU A 115 -6.59 -16.80 3.66
C GLU A 115 -6.26 -18.29 3.43
N THR A 116 -5.24 -18.57 2.62
CA THR A 116 -4.96 -19.93 2.14
C THR A 116 -3.98 -20.70 3.01
N LEU A 117 -3.08 -20.01 3.72
CA LEU A 117 -1.99 -20.65 4.47
C LEU A 117 -2.28 -20.80 5.96
N GLY A 118 -3.32 -20.17 6.49
CA GLY A 118 -3.77 -20.32 7.88
C GLY A 118 -2.89 -19.64 8.94
N HIS A 119 -1.89 -18.85 8.56
CA HIS A 119 -1.02 -18.14 9.50
C HIS A 119 -1.78 -17.13 10.35
N GLU A 120 -2.84 -16.53 9.83
CA GLU A 120 -3.70 -15.57 10.54
C GLU A 120 -4.32 -16.12 11.82
N LYS A 121 -4.47 -17.45 11.92
CA LYS A 121 -5.08 -18.12 13.08
C LYS A 121 -4.22 -18.05 14.34
N THR A 122 -2.92 -17.95 14.18
CA THR A 122 -1.95 -17.98 15.31
C THR A 122 -1.13 -16.70 15.41
N PHE A 123 -1.12 -15.87 14.37
CA PHE A 123 -0.26 -14.68 14.29
C PHE A 123 -0.57 -13.65 15.38
N GLY A 124 -1.81 -13.58 15.84
CA GLY A 124 -2.25 -12.68 16.90
C GLY A 124 -1.48 -12.79 18.22
N ALA A 125 -0.97 -14.00 18.54
CA ALA A 125 -0.19 -14.22 19.75
C ALA A 125 1.11 -13.40 19.82
N ASN A 126 1.67 -13.00 18.66
CA ASN A 126 2.90 -12.22 18.60
C ASN A 126 2.74 -10.77 19.09
N PHE A 127 1.51 -10.30 19.24
CA PHE A 127 1.20 -8.91 19.62
C PHE A 127 0.88 -8.75 21.11
N VAL A 128 0.63 -9.82 21.84
CA VAL A 128 0.23 -9.75 23.26
C VAL A 128 1.30 -9.04 24.09
N GLY A 129 0.88 -8.06 24.89
CA GLY A 129 1.73 -7.24 25.74
C GLY A 129 2.51 -6.15 24.99
N LYS A 130 2.30 -5.97 23.68
CA LYS A 130 2.98 -4.95 22.89
C LYS A 130 2.15 -3.66 22.80
N ASP A 131 2.84 -2.54 22.84
CA ASP A 131 2.36 -1.21 22.49
C ASP A 131 2.56 -0.92 20.97
N ALA A 132 2.35 0.30 20.53
CA ALA A 132 2.47 0.71 19.14
C ALA A 132 3.86 0.43 18.56
N ASP A 133 4.92 0.73 19.30
CA ASP A 133 6.30 0.49 18.87
C ASP A 133 6.59 -1.01 18.80
N GLY A 134 6.15 -1.76 19.81
CA GLY A 134 6.27 -3.20 19.85
C GLY A 134 5.49 -3.90 18.72
N VAL A 135 4.31 -3.39 18.33
CA VAL A 135 3.53 -3.88 17.19
C VAL A 135 4.26 -3.62 15.87
N SER A 136 4.83 -2.42 15.71
CA SER A 136 5.58 -2.08 14.49
C SER A 136 6.82 -2.95 14.30
N ALA A 137 7.44 -3.42 15.39
CA ALA A 137 8.61 -4.29 15.39
C ALA A 137 8.30 -5.79 15.15
N VAL A 138 7.03 -6.19 15.03
CA VAL A 138 6.68 -7.59 14.71
C VAL A 138 6.97 -7.89 13.24
N ASP A 139 7.82 -8.89 13.00
CA ASP A 139 8.14 -9.35 11.65
C ASP A 139 6.97 -10.02 10.98
N THR A 140 6.85 -9.81 9.68
CA THR A 140 5.91 -10.55 8.83
C THR A 140 6.44 -11.94 8.50
N ILE A 141 5.55 -12.89 8.20
CA ILE A 141 5.93 -14.26 7.86
C ILE A 141 6.23 -14.34 6.36
N SER A 142 7.45 -14.77 6.00
CA SER A 142 7.83 -15.01 4.61
C SER A 142 6.88 -16.01 3.93
N GLY A 143 6.41 -15.69 2.74
CA GLY A 143 5.39 -16.46 2.01
C GLY A 143 3.94 -16.15 2.42
N ALA A 144 3.71 -15.50 3.58
CA ALA A 144 2.40 -15.03 4.04
C ALA A 144 2.40 -13.53 4.37
N THR A 145 3.27 -12.78 3.74
CA THR A 145 3.55 -11.38 4.12
C THR A 145 2.34 -10.48 3.97
N LYS A 146 1.56 -10.63 2.90
CA LYS A 146 0.33 -9.83 2.72
C LYS A 146 -0.65 -10.04 3.86
N THR A 147 -0.91 -11.31 4.21
CA THR A 147 -1.78 -11.69 5.31
C THR A 147 -1.28 -11.13 6.64
N THR A 148 0.02 -11.33 6.92
CA THR A 148 0.60 -10.93 8.21
C THR A 148 0.83 -9.42 8.31
N ALA A 149 1.13 -8.73 7.21
CA ALA A 149 1.17 -7.26 7.17
C ALA A 149 -0.22 -6.65 7.38
N ALA A 150 -1.26 -7.15 6.69
CA ALA A 150 -2.63 -6.70 6.90
C ALA A 150 -3.12 -6.94 8.33
N TYR A 151 -2.73 -8.08 8.93
CA TYR A 151 -3.00 -8.35 10.34
C TYR A 151 -2.31 -7.35 11.25
N LYS A 152 -1.02 -7.11 11.07
CA LYS A 152 -0.24 -6.12 11.84
C LYS A 152 -0.84 -4.72 11.75
N ASN A 153 -1.22 -4.27 10.55
CA ASN A 153 -1.87 -2.98 10.35
C ASN A 153 -3.22 -2.90 11.07
N ALA A 154 -4.02 -3.97 11.07
CA ALA A 154 -5.27 -4.01 11.82
C ALA A 154 -5.03 -3.91 13.34
N ILE A 155 -3.96 -4.52 13.88
CA ILE A 155 -3.62 -4.34 15.31
C ILE A 155 -3.20 -2.90 15.60
N ALA A 156 -2.43 -2.25 14.73
CA ALA A 156 -2.10 -0.83 14.86
C ALA A 156 -3.37 0.05 14.84
N ASP A 157 -4.33 -0.26 13.96
CA ASP A 157 -5.62 0.43 13.90
C ASP A 157 -6.45 0.24 15.19
N ALA A 158 -6.36 -0.94 15.83
CA ALA A 158 -7.02 -1.18 17.11
C ALA A 158 -6.41 -0.30 18.23
N LEU A 159 -5.07 -0.19 18.26
CA LEU A 159 -4.37 0.70 19.21
C LEU A 159 -4.72 2.17 18.95
N ASN A 160 -4.71 2.62 17.71
CA ASN A 160 -5.11 3.97 17.32
C ASN A 160 -6.55 4.26 17.73
N THR A 161 -7.46 3.28 17.55
CA THR A 161 -8.86 3.38 17.99
C THR A 161 -8.94 3.59 19.50
N ALA A 162 -8.20 2.82 20.28
CA ALA A 162 -8.18 2.95 21.73
C ALA A 162 -7.65 4.33 22.19
N ILE A 163 -6.60 4.85 21.53
CA ILE A 163 -6.06 6.20 21.80
C ILE A 163 -7.12 7.27 21.52
N ILE A 164 -7.78 7.22 20.37
CA ILE A 164 -8.79 8.23 19.97
C ILE A 164 -9.99 8.19 20.92
N LEU A 165 -10.49 7.01 21.24
CA LEU A 165 -11.63 6.86 22.16
C LEU A 165 -11.27 7.19 23.61
N GLY A 166 -9.99 7.07 23.97
CA GLY A 166 -9.43 7.55 25.24
C GLY A 166 -9.24 9.06 25.32
N GLY A 167 -9.56 9.81 24.24
CA GLY A 167 -9.43 11.28 24.17
C GLY A 167 -8.09 11.76 23.62
N GLY A 168 -7.24 10.86 23.13
CA GLY A 168 -6.03 11.19 22.39
C GLY A 168 -6.31 11.56 20.93
N SER A 169 -5.27 11.94 20.20
CA SER A 169 -5.32 12.27 18.78
C SER A 169 -4.30 11.44 18.02
N VAL A 170 -4.71 10.87 16.91
CA VAL A 170 -3.84 10.12 15.98
C VAL A 170 -4.09 10.65 14.57
N ASP A 171 -3.04 10.88 13.80
CA ASP A 171 -3.17 11.17 12.38
C ASP A 171 -3.42 9.85 11.62
N LEU A 172 -4.62 9.73 11.07
CA LEU A 172 -5.06 8.53 10.34
C LEU A 172 -4.80 8.63 8.82
N ARG A 173 -4.19 9.73 8.36
CA ARG A 173 -3.85 9.92 6.94
C ARG A 173 -2.70 9.00 6.55
N THR A 174 -2.75 8.48 5.32
CA THR A 174 -1.64 7.75 4.72
C THR A 174 -0.46 8.67 4.42
N GLU A 175 0.74 8.11 4.23
CA GLU A 175 1.93 8.87 3.79
C GLU A 175 1.64 9.64 2.48
N GLU A 176 0.88 9.03 1.56
CA GLU A 176 0.46 9.65 0.30
C GLU A 176 -0.50 10.83 0.53
N GLU A 177 -1.47 10.69 1.44
CA GLU A 177 -2.38 11.77 1.82
C GLU A 177 -1.63 12.93 2.48
N ILE A 178 -0.68 12.64 3.37
CA ILE A 178 0.17 13.65 4.03
C ILE A 178 1.03 14.38 2.99
N LEU A 179 1.68 13.65 2.08
CA LEU A 179 2.47 14.23 1.00
C LEU A 179 1.61 15.13 0.10
N ASN A 180 0.46 14.63 -0.34
CA ASN A 180 -0.44 15.40 -1.21
C ASN A 180 -0.99 16.66 -0.54
N ASP A 181 -1.27 16.61 0.77
CA ASP A 181 -1.66 17.78 1.55
C ASP A 181 -0.52 18.79 1.62
N ALA A 182 0.73 18.37 1.85
CA ALA A 182 1.89 19.24 1.90
C ALA A 182 2.16 19.91 0.53
N LEU A 183 2.07 19.14 -0.56
CA LEU A 183 2.17 19.66 -1.94
C LEU A 183 1.07 20.69 -2.23
N SER A 184 -0.16 20.39 -1.81
CA SER A 184 -1.32 21.26 -2.01
C SER A 184 -1.23 22.56 -1.20
N GLN A 185 -0.66 22.50 0.01
CA GLN A 185 -0.39 23.68 0.83
C GLN A 185 0.71 24.56 0.20
N ALA A 186 1.76 23.95 -0.36
CA ALA A 186 2.83 24.67 -1.03
C ALA A 186 2.35 25.34 -2.33
N LEU A 187 1.53 24.66 -3.13
CA LEU A 187 1.01 25.16 -4.41
C LEU A 187 -0.52 24.96 -4.51
N PRO A 188 -1.34 25.80 -3.84
CA PRO A 188 -2.79 25.66 -3.86
C PRO A 188 -3.41 25.73 -5.25
N ALA A 189 -2.78 26.46 -6.18
CA ALA A 189 -3.22 26.58 -7.56
C ALA A 189 -3.20 25.25 -8.36
N ALA A 190 -2.54 24.20 -7.84
CA ALA A 190 -2.50 22.88 -8.45
C ALA A 190 -3.79 22.08 -8.24
N GLU A 191 -4.69 22.51 -7.35
CA GLU A 191 -5.96 21.82 -7.03
C GLU A 191 -5.75 20.37 -6.56
N GLY A 192 -4.63 20.10 -5.87
CA GLY A 192 -4.33 18.83 -5.22
C GLY A 192 -3.93 17.68 -6.16
N LYS A 193 -3.55 17.98 -7.41
CA LYS A 193 -3.10 16.95 -8.37
C LYS A 193 -1.66 17.20 -8.79
N PHE A 194 -0.81 16.21 -8.44
CA PHE A 194 0.62 16.28 -8.69
C PHE A 194 1.13 14.97 -9.26
N THR A 195 2.09 15.09 -10.18
CA THR A 195 2.86 13.97 -10.71
C THR A 195 4.34 14.19 -10.42
N LYS A 196 5.04 13.18 -9.87
CA LYS A 196 6.48 13.23 -9.65
C LYS A 196 7.20 13.41 -10.99
N LEU A 197 8.08 14.40 -11.05
CA LEU A 197 8.91 14.64 -12.23
C LEU A 197 10.09 13.64 -12.24
N PHE A 198 10.27 12.94 -13.35
CA PHE A 198 11.44 12.12 -13.56
C PHE A 198 12.66 13.03 -13.83
N ILE A 199 13.66 12.96 -12.95
CA ILE A 199 14.82 13.86 -12.95
C ILE A 199 15.95 13.25 -13.79
N THR A 200 16.54 14.04 -14.66
CA THR A 200 17.62 13.59 -15.56
C THR A 200 18.96 14.29 -15.31
N GLU A 201 18.96 15.24 -14.39
CA GLU A 201 20.13 16.01 -14.00
C GLU A 201 20.35 15.93 -12.48
N VAL A 202 21.59 15.97 -12.06
CA VAL A 202 21.90 16.09 -10.64
C VAL A 202 21.64 17.53 -10.19
N VAL A 203 20.69 17.69 -9.29
CA VAL A 203 20.37 18.96 -8.65
C VAL A 203 20.62 18.83 -7.15
N GLU A 204 21.66 19.52 -6.69
CA GLU A 204 22.10 19.40 -5.30
C GLU A 204 21.05 19.97 -4.34
N GLY A 205 20.78 19.22 -3.26
CA GLY A 205 19.86 19.62 -2.21
C GLY A 205 18.38 19.48 -2.56
N ILE A 206 18.03 18.85 -3.69
CA ILE A 206 16.64 18.56 -4.09
C ILE A 206 16.41 17.05 -3.93
N ASP A 207 15.41 16.67 -3.16
CA ASP A 207 15.05 15.26 -2.91
C ASP A 207 14.03 14.77 -3.93
N ALA A 208 13.06 15.61 -4.30
CA ALA A 208 12.05 15.31 -5.31
C ALA A 208 11.48 16.57 -5.94
N VAL A 209 10.89 16.43 -7.11
CA VAL A 209 10.14 17.50 -7.78
C VAL A 209 8.79 16.97 -8.24
N TYR A 210 7.73 17.69 -7.96
CA TYR A 210 6.37 17.37 -8.38
C TYR A 210 5.84 18.45 -9.31
N THR A 211 5.25 18.03 -10.41
CA THR A 211 4.59 18.93 -11.37
C THR A 211 3.10 18.97 -11.08
N ALA A 212 2.51 20.13 -11.03
CA ALA A 212 1.06 20.29 -11.00
C ALA A 212 0.45 19.81 -12.32
N ASP A 213 -0.49 18.88 -12.30
CA ASP A 213 -1.09 18.28 -13.51
C ASP A 213 -1.83 19.31 -14.38
N ASN A 214 -2.31 20.38 -13.76
CA ASN A 214 -2.96 21.51 -14.45
C ASN A 214 -1.98 22.56 -15.01
N GLY A 215 -0.68 22.31 -14.93
CA GLY A 215 0.37 23.22 -15.45
C GLY A 215 0.57 24.50 -14.65
N LYS A 216 0.08 24.58 -13.41
CA LYS A 216 0.18 25.80 -12.58
C LYS A 216 1.53 25.97 -11.87
N GLY A 217 2.46 25.02 -12.06
CA GLY A 217 3.80 25.12 -11.51
C GLY A 217 4.35 23.81 -11.01
N TRP A 218 5.33 23.90 -10.12
CA TRP A 218 6.06 22.78 -9.55
C TRP A 218 6.20 22.94 -8.04
N VAL A 219 6.40 21.82 -7.35
CA VAL A 219 6.81 21.82 -5.95
C VAL A 219 8.12 21.05 -5.83
N TYR A 220 9.14 21.68 -5.28
CA TYR A 220 10.44 21.12 -4.98
C TYR A 220 10.49 20.69 -3.51
N VAL A 221 10.96 19.48 -3.24
CA VAL A 221 11.11 18.94 -1.89
C VAL A 221 12.58 19.03 -1.49
N ILE A 222 12.85 19.61 -0.32
CA ILE A 222 14.16 19.79 0.29
C ILE A 222 14.04 19.38 1.76
N GLY A 223 14.43 18.16 2.11
CA GLY A 223 14.17 17.57 3.43
C GLY A 223 12.67 17.57 3.72
N GLU A 224 12.27 18.27 4.77
CA GLU A 224 10.85 18.41 5.15
C GLU A 224 10.17 19.66 4.54
N SER A 225 10.86 20.40 3.68
CA SER A 225 10.36 21.65 3.10
C SER A 225 9.81 21.45 1.71
N PHE A 226 8.67 22.06 1.43
CA PHE A 226 7.96 22.03 0.16
C PHE A 226 7.98 23.47 -0.43
N ILE A 227 8.70 23.66 -1.52
CA ILE A 227 8.96 24.98 -2.12
C ILE A 227 8.26 25.07 -3.48
N ALA A 228 7.28 25.95 -3.58
CA ALA A 228 6.58 26.17 -4.85
C ALA A 228 7.39 26.97 -5.85
N VAL A 229 7.22 26.62 -7.12
CA VAL A 229 7.61 27.40 -8.30
C VAL A 229 6.35 27.64 -9.12
N ASP A 230 6.03 28.88 -9.45
CA ASP A 230 4.84 29.20 -10.24
C ASP A 230 4.97 28.77 -11.71
N ALA A 231 3.90 28.87 -12.49
CA ALA A 231 3.88 28.51 -13.90
C ALA A 231 4.86 29.29 -14.78
N ASN A 232 5.39 30.42 -14.28
CA ASN A 232 6.38 31.25 -14.97
C ASN A 232 7.83 30.93 -14.54
N GLY A 233 8.01 29.97 -13.63
CA GLY A 233 9.30 29.57 -13.08
C GLY A 233 9.79 30.46 -11.94
N ASN A 234 8.94 31.25 -11.30
CA ASN A 234 9.33 32.15 -10.21
C ASN A 234 9.25 31.44 -8.86
N THR A 235 10.25 31.64 -8.03
CA THR A 235 10.34 31.22 -6.64
C THR A 235 11.26 32.17 -5.87
N GLU A 236 11.05 32.29 -4.56
CA GLU A 236 11.94 33.09 -3.69
C GLU A 236 13.15 32.27 -3.17
N ASN A 237 13.16 30.98 -3.37
CA ASN A 237 14.23 30.09 -2.89
C ASN A 237 15.37 30.00 -3.92
N ALA A 238 16.57 30.46 -3.55
CA ALA A 238 17.73 30.51 -4.44
C ALA A 238 18.18 29.12 -4.93
N THR A 239 18.15 28.09 -4.07
CA THR A 239 18.50 26.71 -4.44
C THR A 239 17.52 26.17 -5.47
N VAL A 240 16.21 26.38 -5.24
CA VAL A 240 15.16 25.96 -6.17
C VAL A 240 15.22 26.72 -7.48
N THR A 241 15.57 28.02 -7.46
CA THR A 241 15.78 28.81 -8.69
C THR A 241 16.83 28.18 -9.58
N VAL A 242 17.98 27.80 -9.02
CA VAL A 242 19.06 27.15 -9.77
C VAL A 242 18.62 25.77 -10.26
N ALA A 243 18.03 24.95 -9.40
CA ALA A 243 17.55 23.62 -9.75
C ALA A 243 16.49 23.68 -10.88
N HIS A 244 15.54 24.61 -10.78
CA HIS A 244 14.50 24.80 -11.80
C HIS A 244 15.08 25.23 -13.14
N ALA A 245 16.06 26.12 -13.14
CA ALA A 245 16.76 26.55 -14.35
C ALA A 245 17.50 25.38 -15.02
N ILE A 246 18.19 24.52 -14.24
CA ILE A 246 18.87 23.33 -14.76
C ILE A 246 17.87 22.37 -15.39
N LEU A 247 16.83 21.97 -14.65
CA LEU A 247 15.85 20.98 -15.12
C LEU A 247 15.04 21.49 -16.33
N SER A 248 14.69 22.77 -16.36
CA SER A 248 13.95 23.38 -17.46
C SER A 248 14.79 23.59 -18.73
N ALA A 249 16.10 23.74 -18.59
CA ALA A 249 17.02 23.92 -19.71
C ALA A 249 17.53 22.59 -20.29
N THR A 250 17.31 21.45 -19.61
CA THR A 250 17.83 20.17 -20.04
C THR A 250 17.18 19.72 -21.34
N THR A 251 18.03 19.45 -22.33
CA THR A 251 17.65 18.84 -23.59
C THR A 251 18.24 17.45 -23.71
N THR A 252 17.57 16.55 -24.43
CA THR A 252 18.01 15.17 -24.63
C THR A 252 18.07 14.86 -26.12
N GLU A 253 19.03 14.03 -26.52
CA GLU A 253 19.14 13.44 -27.85
C GLU A 253 19.08 11.91 -27.77
N ASN A 254 18.48 11.29 -28.77
CA ASN A 254 18.44 9.83 -28.87
C ASN A 254 19.81 9.29 -29.30
N ILE A 255 20.20 8.18 -28.70
CA ILE A 255 21.40 7.44 -29.10
C ILE A 255 20.99 6.36 -30.09
N ASP A 256 21.68 6.28 -31.26
CA ASP A 256 21.50 5.20 -32.20
C ASP A 256 22.14 3.94 -31.64
N LEU A 257 21.36 2.99 -31.16
CA LEU A 257 21.82 1.76 -30.54
C LEU A 257 22.49 0.80 -31.57
N THR A 258 22.20 0.96 -32.86
CA THR A 258 22.80 0.11 -33.93
C THR A 258 24.29 0.37 -34.10
N ALA A 259 24.79 1.50 -33.62
CA ALA A 259 26.20 1.85 -33.65
C ALA A 259 27.07 1.13 -32.59
N PHE A 260 26.44 0.39 -31.69
CA PHE A 260 27.13 -0.23 -30.54
C PHE A 260 26.96 -1.75 -30.56
N GLU A 261 28.06 -2.48 -30.64
CA GLU A 261 28.07 -3.93 -30.55
C GLU A 261 27.95 -4.39 -29.09
N GLY A 262 27.30 -5.52 -28.86
CA GLY A 262 27.24 -6.18 -27.56
C GLY A 262 26.20 -5.60 -26.62
N LEU A 263 25.38 -4.61 -27.03
CA LEU A 263 24.26 -4.14 -26.20
C LEU A 263 23.25 -5.25 -25.95
N SER A 264 22.75 -5.29 -24.75
CA SER A 264 21.73 -6.24 -24.35
C SER A 264 20.43 -6.03 -25.14
N LYS A 265 19.79 -7.13 -25.60
CA LYS A 265 18.42 -7.09 -26.16
C LYS A 265 17.37 -6.54 -25.19
N TYR A 266 17.71 -6.40 -23.91
CA TYR A 266 16.87 -5.83 -22.87
C TYR A 266 17.02 -4.32 -22.73
N LEU A 267 17.97 -3.67 -23.41
CA LEU A 267 17.99 -2.23 -23.59
C LEU A 267 16.97 -1.84 -24.67
N VAL A 268 16.00 -1.02 -24.31
CA VAL A 268 14.89 -0.57 -25.19
C VAL A 268 15.26 0.71 -25.91
N SER A 269 15.75 1.70 -25.15
CA SER A 269 16.15 3.01 -25.67
C SER A 269 17.26 3.61 -24.82
N ALA A 270 18.04 4.49 -25.42
CA ALA A 270 19.02 5.32 -24.73
C ALA A 270 18.96 6.76 -25.25
N LYS A 271 19.07 7.70 -24.31
CA LYS A 271 19.20 9.14 -24.60
C LYS A 271 20.37 9.69 -23.82
N LYS A 272 20.93 10.79 -24.30
CA LYS A 272 21.97 11.54 -23.60
C LYS A 272 21.50 12.96 -23.40
N THR A 273 21.71 13.51 -22.20
CA THR A 273 21.43 14.91 -21.92
C THR A 273 22.57 15.79 -22.43
N ALA A 274 22.31 17.08 -22.60
CA ALA A 274 23.33 18.05 -23.00
C ALA A 274 24.49 18.14 -21.98
N THR A 275 24.26 17.82 -20.73
CA THR A 275 25.25 17.77 -19.66
C THR A 275 26.08 16.47 -19.62
N GLY A 276 25.67 15.47 -20.42
CA GLY A 276 26.38 14.20 -20.54
C GLY A 276 25.83 13.07 -19.68
N ASN A 277 24.70 13.23 -19.01
CA ASN A 277 23.98 12.15 -18.33
C ASN A 277 23.24 11.27 -19.33
N TYR A 278 22.88 10.06 -18.92
CA TYR A 278 22.20 9.09 -19.75
C TYR A 278 20.82 8.75 -19.18
N ILE A 279 19.87 8.54 -20.08
CA ILE A 279 18.52 8.06 -19.76
C ILE A 279 18.35 6.76 -20.53
N LEU A 280 18.18 5.65 -19.81
CA LEU A 280 18.08 4.31 -20.35
C LEU A 280 16.71 3.73 -20.04
N GLU A 281 16.05 3.14 -21.04
CA GLU A 281 14.91 2.27 -20.80
C GLU A 281 15.34 0.83 -20.96
N VAL A 282 15.12 0.04 -19.91
CA VAL A 282 15.62 -1.34 -19.82
C VAL A 282 14.49 -2.28 -19.39
N LYS A 283 14.66 -3.57 -19.71
CA LYS A 283 13.70 -4.63 -19.39
C LYS A 283 14.29 -5.59 -18.37
N GLY A 284 13.45 -6.01 -17.41
CA GLY A 284 13.77 -7.09 -16.49
C GLY A 284 12.69 -8.15 -16.49
N ALA A 285 13.08 -9.41 -16.33
CA ALA A 285 12.19 -10.55 -16.35
C ALA A 285 11.68 -10.86 -14.95
N GLY A 286 10.56 -10.25 -14.54
CA GLY A 286 9.85 -10.53 -13.32
C GLY A 286 8.91 -11.72 -13.40
N TYR A 287 7.87 -11.74 -12.58
CA TYR A 287 6.84 -12.78 -12.58
C TYR A 287 6.10 -12.85 -13.93
N GLY A 288 5.87 -11.72 -14.58
CA GLY A 288 5.23 -11.66 -15.89
C GLY A 288 5.91 -12.53 -16.96
N ILE A 289 7.23 -12.74 -16.86
CA ILE A 289 8.03 -13.58 -17.78
C ILE A 289 8.37 -14.95 -17.19
N LYS A 290 8.81 -14.99 -15.91
CA LYS A 290 9.37 -16.20 -15.26
C LYS A 290 8.37 -16.96 -14.43
N GLY A 291 7.25 -16.29 -14.07
CA GLY A 291 6.20 -16.87 -13.26
C GLY A 291 5.16 -17.63 -14.08
N GLY A 292 4.10 -17.96 -13.43
CA GLY A 292 2.94 -18.62 -14.01
C GLY A 292 2.69 -19.99 -13.38
N ASP A 293 1.48 -20.16 -12.90
CA ASP A 293 0.88 -21.43 -12.48
C ASP A 293 -0.51 -21.55 -13.12
N ASP A 294 -1.22 -22.63 -12.82
CA ASP A 294 -2.57 -22.87 -13.35
C ASP A 294 -3.61 -21.81 -12.92
N TYR A 295 -3.33 -21.06 -11.86
CA TYR A 295 -4.22 -20.04 -11.30
C TYR A 295 -3.81 -18.61 -11.69
N HIS A 296 -2.50 -18.39 -11.92
CA HIS A 296 -1.91 -17.09 -12.24
C HIS A 296 -0.92 -17.25 -13.39
N PRO A 297 -1.40 -17.33 -14.65
CA PRO A 297 -0.50 -17.50 -15.80
C PRO A 297 0.41 -16.27 -15.96
N ALA A 298 1.63 -16.50 -16.42
CA ALA A 298 2.55 -15.44 -16.78
C ALA A 298 1.93 -14.56 -17.88
N SER A 299 2.08 -13.25 -17.78
CA SER A 299 1.54 -12.29 -18.77
C SER A 299 2.31 -12.30 -20.09
N GLY A 300 3.55 -12.78 -20.09
CA GLY A 300 4.49 -12.67 -21.21
C GLY A 300 5.15 -11.30 -21.33
N GLU A 301 4.93 -10.39 -20.36
CA GLU A 301 5.44 -9.03 -20.42
C GLU A 301 6.57 -8.79 -19.41
N TYR A 302 7.53 -7.94 -19.81
CA TYR A 302 8.65 -7.52 -18.99
C TYR A 302 8.28 -6.32 -18.11
N ILE A 303 8.97 -6.19 -16.97
CA ILE A 303 9.05 -4.92 -16.26
C ILE A 303 9.92 -3.98 -17.09
N VAL A 304 9.41 -2.81 -17.44
CA VAL A 304 10.18 -1.76 -18.16
C VAL A 304 10.49 -0.65 -17.16
N VAL A 305 11.80 -0.40 -17.03
CA VAL A 305 12.32 0.59 -16.08
C VAL A 305 13.04 1.69 -16.84
N ARG A 306 12.76 2.93 -16.52
CA ARG A 306 13.52 4.09 -16.97
C ARG A 306 14.48 4.49 -15.87
N VAL A 307 15.74 4.64 -16.22
CA VAL A 307 16.81 5.00 -15.30
C VAL A 307 17.57 6.19 -15.87
N SER A 308 17.67 7.27 -15.13
CA SER A 308 18.63 8.34 -15.43
C SER A 308 19.89 8.14 -14.57
N MET A 309 21.04 8.33 -15.17
CA MET A 309 22.33 8.16 -14.49
C MET A 309 23.41 9.07 -15.02
N THR A 310 24.33 9.43 -14.14
CA THR A 310 25.52 10.18 -14.51
C THR A 310 26.43 9.36 -15.42
N ALA A 311 27.32 10.01 -16.19
CA ALA A 311 28.38 9.31 -16.91
C ALA A 311 29.29 8.48 -15.99
N ALA A 312 29.39 8.82 -14.70
CA ALA A 312 30.12 8.04 -13.70
C ALA A 312 29.37 6.79 -13.21
N GLY A 313 28.12 6.59 -13.60
CA GLY A 313 27.31 5.44 -13.22
C GLY A 313 26.59 5.59 -11.86
N LYS A 314 26.36 6.81 -11.40
CA LYS A 314 25.47 7.06 -10.27
C LYS A 314 24.06 7.25 -10.80
N ILE A 315 23.10 6.49 -10.27
CA ILE A 315 21.67 6.66 -10.60
C ILE A 315 21.20 8.01 -10.07
N ILE A 316 20.51 8.77 -10.90
CA ILE A 316 19.91 10.05 -10.56
C ILE A 316 18.46 9.83 -10.14
N ASP A 317 17.70 9.10 -10.97
CA ASP A 317 16.28 8.83 -10.72
C ASP A 317 15.87 7.54 -11.44
N THR A 318 14.86 6.86 -10.91
CA THR A 318 14.35 5.60 -11.41
C THR A 318 12.82 5.66 -11.50
N LEU A 319 12.25 5.11 -12.55
CA LEU A 319 10.80 5.07 -12.76
C LEU A 319 10.39 3.75 -13.41
N THR A 320 9.37 3.09 -12.88
CA THR A 320 8.71 1.98 -13.57
C THR A 320 7.80 2.51 -14.67
N VAL A 321 8.15 2.25 -15.92
CA VAL A 321 7.40 2.70 -17.10
C VAL A 321 6.18 1.82 -17.35
N SER A 322 6.37 0.50 -17.26
CA SER A 322 5.29 -0.50 -17.39
C SER A 322 5.64 -1.79 -16.66
N GLN A 323 4.61 -2.48 -16.21
CA GLN A 323 4.71 -3.79 -15.61
C GLN A 323 3.39 -4.54 -15.74
N SER A 324 3.40 -5.87 -15.71
CA SER A 324 2.25 -6.75 -15.69
C SER A 324 2.45 -7.83 -14.63
N GLU A 325 2.94 -7.41 -13.48
CA GLU A 325 3.19 -8.25 -12.32
C GLU A 325 1.89 -8.53 -11.55
N SER A 326 1.89 -9.51 -10.66
CA SER A 326 0.70 -9.91 -9.91
C SER A 326 0.15 -8.74 -9.09
N LYS A 327 -1.12 -8.40 -9.34
CA LYS A 327 -1.81 -7.30 -8.67
C LYS A 327 -1.79 -7.46 -7.14
N GLY A 328 -1.43 -6.38 -6.46
CA GLY A 328 -1.32 -6.29 -5.01
C GLY A 328 -0.16 -7.11 -4.43
N ILE A 329 0.79 -7.61 -5.25
CA ILE A 329 2.03 -8.26 -4.83
C ILE A 329 3.20 -7.64 -5.58
N GLY A 330 3.40 -8.05 -6.83
CA GLY A 330 4.51 -7.59 -7.65
C GLY A 330 4.29 -6.20 -8.26
N ASP A 331 3.05 -5.77 -8.44
CA ASP A 331 2.70 -4.43 -8.92
C ASP A 331 3.24 -3.30 -8.03
N ALA A 332 3.59 -3.58 -6.78
CA ALA A 332 4.31 -2.66 -5.90
C ALA A 332 5.66 -2.19 -6.48
N CYS A 333 6.22 -2.87 -7.50
CA CYS A 333 7.39 -2.36 -8.21
C CYS A 333 7.14 -1.05 -8.98
N ALA A 334 5.88 -0.67 -9.18
CA ALA A 334 5.49 0.61 -9.76
C ALA A 334 5.27 1.72 -8.72
N GLU A 335 5.41 1.42 -7.44
CA GLU A 335 5.30 2.42 -6.37
C GLU A 335 6.64 3.13 -6.15
N GLU A 336 6.59 4.44 -5.91
CA GLU A 336 7.78 5.25 -5.64
C GLU A 336 8.59 4.72 -4.45
N LYS A 337 7.92 4.23 -3.42
CA LYS A 337 8.55 3.61 -2.25
C LYS A 337 9.49 2.45 -2.61
N PHE A 338 9.24 1.75 -3.73
CA PHE A 338 10.12 0.69 -4.20
C PHE A 338 11.18 1.23 -5.17
N TYR A 339 10.77 1.82 -6.30
CA TYR A 339 11.73 2.22 -7.32
C TYR A 339 12.63 3.38 -6.89
N GLY A 340 12.18 4.28 -6.04
CA GLY A 340 12.98 5.38 -5.50
C GLY A 340 14.16 4.93 -4.62
N GLN A 341 14.17 3.67 -4.15
CA GLN A 341 15.30 3.13 -3.41
C GLN A 341 16.59 3.04 -4.24
N PHE A 342 16.49 3.07 -5.55
CA PHE A 342 17.65 3.04 -6.44
C PHE A 342 18.31 4.40 -6.63
N ASP A 343 17.64 5.48 -6.30
CA ASP A 343 18.16 6.84 -6.44
C ASP A 343 19.43 7.02 -5.60
N GLY A 344 20.44 7.64 -6.21
CA GLY A 344 21.74 7.82 -5.58
C GLY A 344 22.66 6.60 -5.54
N LYS A 345 22.16 5.40 -5.90
CA LYS A 345 22.96 4.16 -5.93
C LYS A 345 23.85 4.07 -7.17
N ASN A 346 24.81 3.16 -7.11
CA ASN A 346 25.73 2.84 -8.20
C ASN A 346 25.88 1.32 -8.36
N LYS A 347 26.77 0.88 -9.25
CA LYS A 347 26.99 -0.54 -9.54
C LYS A 347 27.39 -1.38 -8.32
N ASP A 348 28.01 -0.77 -7.31
CA ASP A 348 28.53 -1.49 -6.14
C ASP A 348 27.45 -1.72 -5.07
N ASN A 349 26.37 -0.93 -5.08
CA ASN A 349 25.38 -0.94 -4.01
C ASN A 349 23.91 -0.96 -4.47
N TYR A 350 23.60 -1.06 -5.77
CA TYR A 350 22.21 -1.08 -6.25
C TYR A 350 21.38 -2.26 -5.73
N GLN A 351 22.03 -3.33 -5.29
CA GLN A 351 21.37 -4.52 -4.73
C GLN A 351 20.96 -4.34 -3.25
N THR A 352 21.40 -3.25 -2.60
CA THR A 352 21.09 -2.98 -1.19
C THR A 352 19.75 -2.23 -1.07
N ILE A 353 18.70 -2.83 -1.60
CA ILE A 353 17.32 -2.34 -1.51
C ILE A 353 16.46 -3.31 -0.71
N ASP A 354 15.36 -2.83 -0.18
CA ASP A 354 14.35 -3.67 0.44
C ASP A 354 13.54 -4.37 -0.66
N ALA A 355 13.52 -5.70 -0.61
CA ALA A 355 12.78 -6.49 -1.56
C ALA A 355 11.26 -6.32 -1.40
N ILE A 356 10.52 -6.42 -2.49
CA ILE A 356 9.06 -6.49 -2.43
C ILE A 356 8.67 -7.81 -1.77
N SER A 357 8.02 -7.71 -0.64
CA SER A 357 7.65 -8.86 0.15
C SER A 357 6.66 -9.76 -0.61
N GLY A 358 6.95 -11.07 -0.65
CA GLY A 358 6.17 -12.03 -1.41
C GLY A 358 6.34 -11.97 -2.95
N ALA A 359 7.18 -11.05 -3.46
CA ALA A 359 7.41 -10.86 -4.89
C ALA A 359 8.90 -10.96 -5.27
N THR A 360 9.57 -12.03 -4.86
CA THR A 360 10.99 -12.24 -5.12
C THR A 360 11.33 -12.24 -6.62
N MET A 361 10.47 -12.82 -7.47
CA MET A 361 10.68 -12.83 -8.93
C MET A 361 10.62 -11.40 -9.50
N THR A 362 9.69 -10.59 -9.05
CA THR A 362 9.55 -9.19 -9.45
C THR A 362 10.77 -8.36 -9.01
N THR A 363 11.17 -8.50 -7.74
CA THR A 363 12.36 -7.83 -7.20
C THR A 363 13.61 -8.19 -7.99
N ASN A 364 13.83 -9.48 -8.26
CA ASN A 364 14.98 -9.95 -9.04
C ASN A 364 14.92 -9.46 -10.49
N GLY A 365 13.72 -9.46 -11.11
CA GLY A 365 13.53 -8.91 -12.44
C GLY A 365 13.85 -7.42 -12.51
N TYR A 366 13.50 -6.68 -11.48
CA TYR A 366 13.85 -5.26 -11.38
C TYR A 366 15.36 -5.04 -11.24
N LEU A 367 16.02 -5.82 -10.37
CA LEU A 367 17.48 -5.81 -10.23
C LEU A 367 18.20 -6.17 -11.54
N GLU A 368 17.69 -7.14 -12.31
CA GLU A 368 18.20 -7.47 -13.64
C GLU A 368 18.08 -6.28 -14.61
N ALA A 369 16.97 -5.54 -14.58
CA ALA A 369 16.81 -4.33 -15.40
C ALA A 369 17.87 -3.27 -15.05
N ILE A 370 18.10 -3.02 -13.76
CA ILE A 370 19.12 -2.08 -13.30
C ILE A 370 20.53 -2.52 -13.69
N GLU A 371 20.82 -3.82 -13.61
CA GLU A 371 22.11 -4.38 -14.08
C GLU A 371 22.31 -4.17 -15.59
N VAL A 372 21.25 -4.36 -16.39
CA VAL A 372 21.27 -4.07 -17.85
C VAL A 372 21.58 -2.59 -18.09
N ALA A 373 21.04 -1.68 -17.27
CA ALA A 373 21.32 -0.25 -17.39
C ALA A 373 22.81 0.05 -17.14
N PHE A 374 23.42 -0.52 -16.08
CA PHE A 374 24.84 -0.36 -15.81
C PHE A 374 25.73 -0.95 -16.92
N ALA A 375 25.44 -2.18 -17.37
CA ALA A 375 26.18 -2.82 -18.45
C ALA A 375 26.10 -2.03 -19.75
N SER A 376 24.89 -1.52 -20.08
CA SER A 376 24.70 -0.71 -21.28
C SER A 376 25.43 0.63 -21.20
N LEU A 377 25.44 1.29 -20.03
CA LEU A 377 26.18 2.54 -19.81
C LEU A 377 27.67 2.36 -20.14
N GLU A 378 28.29 1.26 -19.70
CA GLU A 378 29.70 1.00 -19.94
C GLU A 378 30.02 0.86 -21.46
N ILE A 379 29.14 0.17 -22.21
CA ILE A 379 29.27 0.04 -23.66
C ILE A 379 29.08 1.39 -24.36
N LEU A 380 28.04 2.14 -23.99
CA LEU A 380 27.74 3.45 -24.56
C LEU A 380 28.85 4.49 -24.32
N LYS A 381 29.60 4.37 -23.22
CA LYS A 381 30.76 5.21 -22.90
C LYS A 381 32.02 4.77 -23.64
N GLY A 382 32.24 3.44 -23.74
CA GLY A 382 33.42 2.86 -24.37
C GLY A 382 33.39 2.83 -25.92
N GLY A 383 32.20 2.95 -26.50
CA GLY A 383 32.00 2.90 -27.95
C GLY A 383 32.35 4.19 -28.71
N SER A 384 33.01 5.15 -28.08
CA SER A 384 33.55 6.36 -28.75
C SER A 384 35.02 6.13 -29.14
N ASN A 385 35.28 5.13 -30.00
CA ASN A 385 36.55 5.03 -30.71
C ASN A 385 36.32 5.17 -32.22
#